data_84f862e22c8381d7ffaab1f6c038cd07
#
_entry.id   84f862e22c8381d7ffaab1f6c038cd07
#
_cell.length_a   1.000
_cell.length_b   1.000
_cell.length_c   1.000
_cell.angle_alpha   90.00
_cell.angle_beta   90.00
_cell.angle_gamma   90.00
#
_symmetry.space_group_name_H-M   'P 1'
#
loop_
_entity.id
_entity.type
_entity.pdbx_description
1 polymer ?
#
loop_
_entity_poly.entity_id
_entity_poly.type
_entity_poly.pdbx_seq_one_letter_code
_entity_poly.pdbx_strand_id
1 'polypeptide(L)'
;ILPLRGKVLNAFEVDADRLFANAEIHDIAVALGVDPHPADAPDSVLDRLRYGKAIIMSDADVDGAHIQTLLLTLFYRHFPRLIEHGHVYVAMPPLYRVDVPAQGKKRPAKRLYALDEGELEAIRDRLKKEGVNPDAVEIGRFKGLGEMNPEQLRETTMDPATRRVLPVILREGADEETRKMFTLLMAKGAAAGRRGWTEEKGNEVEADV
;
A
#
# COMPACT_ATOMS: atom_id res chain seq x y z
N ILE A 1 -10.20 8.97 -7.36
CA ILE A 1 -9.83 8.78 -5.94
C ILE A 1 -11.11 8.52 -5.17
N LEU A 2 -11.12 7.44 -4.38
CA LEU A 2 -12.20 7.12 -3.44
C LEU A 2 -11.64 7.32 -2.02
N PRO A 3 -12.05 8.38 -1.29
CA PRO A 3 -11.59 8.59 0.07
C PRO A 3 -12.29 7.62 1.03
N LEU A 4 -11.51 6.99 1.92
CA LEU A 4 -12.04 6.16 3.01
C LEU A 4 -12.07 6.98 4.30
N ARG A 5 -13.11 6.78 5.12
CA ARG A 5 -13.31 7.57 6.35
C ARG A 5 -12.53 7.05 7.56
N GLY A 6 -11.74 5.99 7.37
CA GLY A 6 -10.97 5.35 8.42
C GLY A 6 -10.82 3.85 8.18
N LYS A 7 -10.71 3.07 9.27
CA LYS A 7 -10.61 1.61 9.19
C LYS A 7 -11.91 1.01 8.65
N VAL A 8 -11.78 0.28 7.54
CA VAL A 8 -12.91 -0.43 6.93
C VAL A 8 -13.31 -1.66 7.74
N LEU A 9 -14.51 -2.20 7.47
CA LEU A 9 -14.97 -3.44 8.08
C LEU A 9 -13.96 -4.58 7.83
N ASN A 10 -13.63 -5.34 8.89
CA ASN A 10 -12.92 -6.61 8.70
C ASN A 10 -13.85 -7.61 8.00
N ALA A 11 -13.62 -7.82 6.71
CA ALA A 11 -14.45 -8.63 5.84
C ALA A 11 -14.11 -10.13 5.86
N PHE A 12 -13.19 -10.60 6.73
CA PHE A 12 -12.72 -11.98 6.69
C PHE A 12 -13.81 -13.01 7.01
N GLU A 13 -14.63 -12.77 8.04
CA GLU A 13 -15.72 -13.64 8.49
C GLU A 13 -17.06 -12.89 8.45
N VAL A 14 -17.33 -12.19 7.36
CA VAL A 14 -18.58 -11.44 7.17
C VAL A 14 -19.42 -12.13 6.12
N ASP A 15 -20.71 -12.31 6.43
CA ASP A 15 -21.68 -12.78 5.46
C ASP A 15 -22.00 -11.73 4.38
N ALA A 16 -22.57 -12.18 3.28
CA ALA A 16 -22.87 -11.34 2.13
C ALA A 16 -23.80 -10.17 2.47
N ASP A 17 -24.84 -10.40 3.29
CA ASP A 17 -25.83 -9.37 3.62
C ASP A 17 -25.19 -8.23 4.39
N ARG A 18 -24.34 -8.55 5.36
CA ARG A 18 -23.62 -7.57 6.16
C ARG A 18 -22.54 -6.86 5.34
N LEU A 19 -21.91 -7.57 4.41
CA LEU A 19 -20.94 -7.00 3.49
C LEU A 19 -21.58 -5.93 2.61
N PHE A 20 -22.71 -6.25 1.97
CA PHE A 20 -23.42 -5.31 1.10
C PHE A 20 -24.07 -4.14 1.85
N ALA A 21 -24.40 -4.33 3.14
CA ALA A 21 -24.91 -3.25 3.98
C ALA A 21 -23.85 -2.24 4.41
N ASN A 22 -22.56 -2.54 4.23
CA ASN A 22 -21.46 -1.64 4.56
C ASN A 22 -21.24 -0.61 3.45
N ALA A 23 -21.39 0.68 3.77
CA ALA A 23 -21.34 1.77 2.81
C ALA A 23 -19.98 1.88 2.10
N GLU A 24 -18.86 1.73 2.82
CA GLU A 24 -17.52 1.81 2.23
C GLU A 24 -17.29 0.69 1.22
N ILE A 25 -17.72 -0.54 1.53
CA ILE A 25 -17.59 -1.70 0.62
C ILE A 25 -18.49 -1.52 -0.59
N HIS A 26 -19.72 -1.04 -0.38
CA HIS A 26 -20.63 -0.71 -1.46
C HIS A 26 -20.02 0.35 -2.39
N ASP A 27 -19.46 1.43 -1.84
CA ASP A 27 -18.83 2.48 -2.61
C ASP A 27 -17.61 1.97 -3.41
N ILE A 28 -16.81 1.05 -2.83
CA ILE A 28 -15.70 0.39 -3.54
C ILE A 28 -16.23 -0.43 -4.73
N ALA A 29 -17.26 -1.26 -4.52
CA ALA A 29 -17.85 -2.09 -5.57
C ALA A 29 -18.42 -1.23 -6.70
N VAL A 30 -19.19 -0.19 -6.36
CA VAL A 30 -19.75 0.77 -7.34
C VAL A 30 -18.65 1.50 -8.09
N ALA A 31 -17.61 1.98 -7.40
CA ALA A 31 -16.51 2.67 -8.04
C ALA A 31 -15.77 1.77 -9.03
N LEU A 32 -15.47 0.54 -8.64
CA LEU A 32 -14.78 -0.44 -9.49
C LEU A 32 -15.67 -0.97 -10.62
N GLY A 33 -16.99 -1.01 -10.42
CA GLY A 33 -17.94 -1.65 -11.33
C GLY A 33 -17.91 -3.18 -11.24
N VAL A 34 -17.50 -3.72 -10.10
CA VAL A 34 -17.40 -5.16 -9.83
C VAL A 34 -18.05 -5.46 -8.50
N ASP A 35 -18.97 -6.40 -8.49
CA ASP A 35 -19.62 -6.85 -7.26
C ASP A 35 -18.75 -7.88 -6.52
N PRO A 36 -18.86 -7.98 -5.18
CA PRO A 36 -18.25 -9.06 -4.43
C PRO A 36 -18.62 -10.43 -4.98
N HIS A 37 -17.64 -11.33 -5.09
CA HIS A 37 -17.80 -12.65 -5.70
C HIS A 37 -16.88 -13.69 -5.05
N PRO A 38 -17.20 -14.99 -5.13
CA PRO A 38 -16.33 -16.06 -4.65
C PRO A 38 -15.15 -16.33 -5.61
N ALA A 39 -14.18 -17.13 -5.15
CA ALA A 39 -12.97 -17.44 -5.91
C ALA A 39 -13.22 -18.28 -7.18
N ASP A 40 -14.31 -19.03 -7.23
CA ASP A 40 -14.74 -19.84 -8.38
C ASP A 40 -15.66 -19.08 -9.37
N ALA A 41 -15.88 -17.77 -9.16
CA ALA A 41 -16.66 -16.96 -10.07
C ALA A 41 -16.01 -16.92 -11.47
N PRO A 42 -16.82 -16.85 -12.54
CA PRO A 42 -16.30 -16.72 -13.89
C PRO A 42 -15.65 -15.36 -14.13
N ASP A 43 -14.74 -15.27 -15.09
CA ASP A 43 -14.03 -14.00 -15.42
C ASP A 43 -15.00 -12.88 -15.88
N SER A 44 -16.18 -13.24 -16.36
CA SER A 44 -17.23 -12.27 -16.75
C SER A 44 -17.67 -11.34 -15.63
N VAL A 45 -17.35 -11.64 -14.35
CA VAL A 45 -17.58 -10.69 -13.25
C VAL A 45 -16.77 -9.39 -13.42
N LEU A 46 -15.71 -9.43 -14.24
CA LEU A 46 -14.86 -8.28 -14.54
C LEU A 46 -15.31 -7.50 -15.80
N ASP A 47 -16.32 -7.94 -16.53
CA ASP A 47 -16.75 -7.31 -17.80
C ASP A 47 -17.14 -5.83 -17.63
N ARG A 48 -17.53 -5.43 -16.43
CA ARG A 48 -17.90 -4.05 -16.08
C ARG A 48 -16.83 -3.29 -15.34
N LEU A 49 -15.62 -3.86 -15.21
CA LEU A 49 -14.51 -3.20 -14.51
C LEU A 49 -14.19 -1.85 -15.17
N ARG A 50 -14.21 -0.79 -14.36
CA ARG A 50 -14.06 0.59 -14.83
C ARG A 50 -12.62 1.06 -14.84
N TYR A 51 -11.73 0.43 -14.07
CA TYR A 51 -10.34 0.86 -13.89
C TYR A 51 -9.38 -0.30 -14.04
N GLY A 52 -8.30 -0.11 -14.79
CA GLY A 52 -7.26 -1.11 -14.96
C GLY A 52 -6.45 -1.39 -13.68
N LYS A 53 -6.48 -0.47 -12.71
CA LYS A 53 -5.78 -0.63 -11.43
C LYS A 53 -6.59 -0.05 -10.27
N ALA A 54 -6.79 -0.85 -9.23
CA ALA A 54 -7.21 -0.43 -7.90
C ALA A 54 -5.96 -0.30 -7.04
N ILE A 55 -5.63 0.91 -6.58
CA ILE A 55 -4.40 1.19 -5.84
C ILE A 55 -4.77 1.58 -4.41
N ILE A 56 -4.38 0.75 -3.46
CA ILE A 56 -4.53 1.04 -2.04
C ILE A 56 -3.48 2.09 -1.65
N MET A 57 -3.94 3.19 -1.07
CA MET A 57 -3.09 4.27 -0.58
C MET A 57 -3.35 4.47 0.90
N SER A 58 -2.32 4.35 1.72
CA SER A 58 -2.36 4.56 3.17
C SER A 58 -1.07 5.20 3.64
N ASP A 59 -1.10 5.81 4.82
CA ASP A 59 0.09 6.36 5.46
C ASP A 59 1.08 5.26 5.83
N ALA A 60 2.36 5.61 5.96
CA ALA A 60 3.43 4.69 6.34
C ALA A 60 3.54 4.54 7.88
N ASP A 61 2.40 4.42 8.55
CA ASP A 61 2.30 4.21 9.99
C ASP A 61 1.52 2.94 10.34
N VAL A 62 1.40 2.62 11.62
CA VAL A 62 0.71 1.40 12.10
C VAL A 62 -0.78 1.39 11.75
N ASP A 63 -1.43 2.55 11.72
CA ASP A 63 -2.85 2.67 11.36
C ASP A 63 -3.04 2.49 9.85
N GLY A 64 -2.15 3.04 9.03
CA GLY A 64 -2.12 2.85 7.58
C GLY A 64 -1.85 1.39 7.20
N ALA A 65 -0.92 0.71 7.88
CA ALA A 65 -0.66 -0.72 7.70
C ALA A 65 -1.90 -1.57 8.05
N HIS A 66 -2.64 -1.20 9.11
CA HIS A 66 -3.89 -1.87 9.47
C HIS A 66 -4.97 -1.66 8.42
N ILE A 67 -5.18 -0.43 7.93
CA ILE A 67 -6.13 -0.13 6.84
C ILE A 67 -5.78 -0.94 5.59
N GLN A 68 -4.51 -0.98 5.22
CA GLN A 68 -4.02 -1.76 4.09
C GLN A 68 -4.35 -3.26 4.27
N THR A 69 -4.11 -3.83 5.44
CA THR A 69 -4.42 -5.23 5.75
C THR A 69 -5.92 -5.52 5.65
N LEU A 70 -6.77 -4.61 6.14
CA LEU A 70 -8.23 -4.74 6.03
C LEU A 70 -8.69 -4.71 4.57
N LEU A 71 -8.15 -3.83 3.73
CA LEU A 71 -8.47 -3.75 2.31
C LEU A 71 -7.94 -4.97 1.55
N LEU A 72 -6.73 -5.44 1.83
CA LEU A 72 -6.20 -6.67 1.25
C LEU A 72 -7.07 -7.87 1.62
N THR A 73 -7.58 -7.93 2.87
CA THR A 73 -8.53 -8.95 3.30
C THR A 73 -9.82 -8.89 2.50
N LEU A 74 -10.36 -7.69 2.29
CA LEU A 74 -11.56 -7.47 1.47
C LEU A 74 -11.34 -7.99 0.04
N PHE A 75 -10.26 -7.58 -0.62
CA PHE A 75 -9.97 -8.01 -1.99
C PHE A 75 -9.73 -9.52 -2.08
N TYR A 76 -8.96 -10.09 -1.16
CA TYR A 76 -8.67 -11.53 -1.12
C TYR A 76 -9.93 -12.38 -0.95
N ARG A 77 -10.86 -11.95 -0.09
CA ARG A 77 -12.06 -12.74 0.24
C ARG A 77 -13.24 -12.51 -0.70
N HIS A 78 -13.40 -11.29 -1.20
CA HIS A 78 -14.62 -10.88 -1.88
C HIS A 78 -14.41 -10.32 -3.28
N PHE A 79 -13.18 -10.14 -3.72
CA PHE A 79 -12.84 -9.71 -5.08
C PHE A 79 -11.62 -10.47 -5.63
N PRO A 80 -11.53 -11.81 -5.46
CA PRO A 80 -10.33 -12.57 -5.79
C PRO A 80 -9.92 -12.45 -7.26
N ARG A 81 -10.89 -12.37 -8.20
CA ARG A 81 -10.58 -12.19 -9.63
C ARG A 81 -9.83 -10.90 -9.93
N LEU A 82 -10.03 -9.84 -9.14
CA LEU A 82 -9.25 -8.61 -9.31
C LEU A 82 -7.77 -8.82 -8.98
N ILE A 83 -7.45 -9.66 -8.00
CA ILE A 83 -6.05 -10.00 -7.68
C ILE A 83 -5.48 -10.93 -8.75
N GLU A 84 -6.18 -11.99 -9.11
CA GLU A 84 -5.75 -12.98 -10.09
C GLU A 84 -5.46 -12.37 -11.45
N HIS A 85 -6.25 -11.38 -11.86
CA HIS A 85 -6.05 -10.64 -13.12
C HIS A 85 -5.14 -9.40 -12.99
N GLY A 86 -4.48 -9.21 -11.84
CA GLY A 86 -3.46 -8.18 -11.66
C GLY A 86 -4.00 -6.75 -11.60
N HIS A 87 -5.21 -6.57 -11.07
CA HIS A 87 -5.85 -5.26 -10.95
C HIS A 87 -5.64 -4.58 -9.59
N VAL A 88 -5.11 -5.30 -8.57
CA VAL A 88 -4.92 -4.75 -7.22
C VAL A 88 -3.47 -4.41 -6.96
N TYR A 89 -3.23 -3.21 -6.44
CA TYR A 89 -1.90 -2.68 -6.15
C TYR A 89 -1.88 -1.96 -4.81
N VAL A 90 -0.69 -1.84 -4.24
CA VAL A 90 -0.40 -1.00 -3.07
C VAL A 90 0.52 0.13 -3.51
N ALA A 91 0.19 1.37 -3.15
CA ALA A 91 1.07 2.51 -3.38
C ALA A 91 2.30 2.42 -2.47
N MET A 92 3.42 2.87 -3.00
CA MET A 92 4.71 2.93 -2.29
C MET A 92 5.14 4.39 -2.18
N PRO A 93 4.51 5.20 -1.28
CA PRO A 93 4.95 6.56 -1.07
C PRO A 93 6.36 6.58 -0.45
N PRO A 94 7.18 7.58 -0.77
CA PRO A 94 8.53 7.68 -0.20
C PRO A 94 8.48 8.09 1.28
N LEU A 95 9.43 7.58 2.06
CA LEU A 95 9.66 8.04 3.42
C LEU A 95 10.56 9.27 3.47
N TYR A 96 11.44 9.44 2.48
CA TYR A 96 12.41 10.54 2.49
C TYR A 96 12.33 11.41 1.25
N ARG A 97 12.54 12.71 1.48
CA ARG A 97 12.76 13.73 0.47
C ARG A 97 14.20 14.25 0.59
N VAL A 98 14.88 14.35 -0.53
CA VAL A 98 16.25 14.83 -0.62
C VAL A 98 16.29 16.04 -1.55
N ASP A 99 16.40 17.24 -1.00
CA ASP A 99 16.47 18.48 -1.75
C ASP A 99 17.95 18.82 -2.01
N VAL A 100 18.35 18.79 -3.27
CA VAL A 100 19.70 19.08 -3.72
C VAL A 100 19.71 20.49 -4.32
N PRO A 101 20.43 21.44 -3.73
CA PRO A 101 20.47 22.82 -4.19
C PRO A 101 21.14 22.94 -5.57
N ALA A 102 20.80 24.00 -6.29
CA ALA A 102 21.49 24.37 -7.52
C ALA A 102 22.97 24.73 -7.26
N GLN A 103 23.84 24.40 -8.20
CA GLN A 103 25.25 24.81 -8.19
C GLN A 103 25.53 25.69 -9.40
N GLY A 104 25.11 26.95 -9.30
CA GLY A 104 25.23 27.92 -10.37
C GLY A 104 24.60 27.40 -11.69
N LYS A 105 25.29 27.61 -12.82
CA LYS A 105 24.87 27.10 -14.12
C LYS A 105 25.21 25.61 -14.36
N LYS A 106 26.01 25.01 -13.47
CA LYS A 106 26.50 23.63 -13.68
C LYS A 106 25.47 22.56 -13.33
N ARG A 107 24.62 22.82 -12.34
CA ARG A 107 23.61 21.85 -11.91
C ARG A 107 22.38 22.59 -11.41
N PRO A 108 21.19 22.32 -11.96
CA PRO A 108 19.92 22.84 -11.44
C PRO A 108 19.60 22.20 -10.08
N ALA A 109 18.78 22.88 -9.28
CA ALA A 109 18.20 22.27 -8.11
C ALA A 109 17.39 21.02 -8.52
N LYS A 110 17.47 19.96 -7.73
CA LYS A 110 16.67 18.75 -7.96
C LYS A 110 16.12 18.22 -6.65
N ARG A 111 14.95 17.61 -6.70
CA ARG A 111 14.33 16.88 -5.61
C ARG A 111 14.36 15.39 -5.94
N LEU A 112 14.81 14.59 -4.99
CA LEU A 112 14.84 13.14 -5.09
C LEU A 112 14.02 12.55 -3.94
N TYR A 113 13.56 11.34 -4.13
CA TYR A 113 12.76 10.63 -3.14
C TYR A 113 13.34 9.25 -2.90
N ALA A 114 13.28 8.78 -1.64
CA ALA A 114 13.69 7.44 -1.25
C ALA A 114 12.54 6.76 -0.48
N LEU A 115 12.32 5.47 -0.77
CA LEU A 115 11.28 4.67 -0.09
C LEU A 115 11.69 4.31 1.34
N ASP A 116 13.00 4.07 1.54
CA ASP A 116 13.56 3.58 2.79
C ASP A 116 14.98 4.13 3.00
N GLU A 117 15.61 3.73 4.10
CA GLU A 117 16.99 4.14 4.42
C GLU A 117 18.02 3.61 3.43
N GLY A 118 17.81 2.39 2.89
CA GLY A 118 18.72 1.81 1.91
C GLY A 118 18.78 2.63 0.62
N GLU A 119 17.59 3.07 0.12
CA GLU A 119 17.54 3.99 -1.03
C GLU A 119 18.12 5.36 -0.70
N LEU A 120 17.89 5.86 0.53
CA LEU A 120 18.47 7.14 0.97
C LEU A 120 19.99 7.10 0.95
N GLU A 121 20.60 6.05 1.49
CA GLU A 121 22.06 5.87 1.46
C GLU A 121 22.59 5.75 0.02
N ALA A 122 21.89 5.00 -0.84
CA ALA A 122 22.26 4.90 -2.25
C ALA A 122 22.21 6.27 -2.97
N ILE A 123 21.23 7.11 -2.63
CA ILE A 123 21.14 8.49 -3.14
C ILE A 123 22.31 9.32 -2.63
N ARG A 124 22.64 9.25 -1.33
CA ARG A 124 23.78 9.96 -0.73
C ARG A 124 25.10 9.60 -1.40
N ASP A 125 25.35 8.31 -1.60
CA ASP A 125 26.57 7.82 -2.26
C ASP A 125 26.68 8.31 -3.70
N ARG A 126 25.55 8.30 -4.44
CA ARG A 126 25.51 8.85 -5.80
C ARG A 126 25.83 10.33 -5.82
N LEU A 127 25.20 11.13 -4.95
CA LEU A 127 25.44 12.56 -4.85
C LEU A 127 26.89 12.89 -4.49
N LYS A 128 27.51 12.11 -3.60
CA LYS A 128 28.92 12.24 -3.24
C LYS A 128 29.82 11.99 -4.45
N LYS A 129 29.55 10.96 -5.26
CA LYS A 129 30.28 10.69 -6.51
C LYS A 129 30.09 11.79 -7.55
N GLU A 130 28.92 12.45 -7.58
CA GLU A 130 28.62 13.61 -8.42
C GLU A 130 29.26 14.91 -7.90
N GLY A 131 30.04 14.88 -6.82
CA GLY A 131 30.70 16.05 -6.23
C GLY A 131 29.75 17.01 -5.53
N VAL A 132 28.60 16.51 -5.06
CA VAL A 132 27.67 17.29 -4.23
C VAL A 132 28.21 17.36 -2.81
N ASN A 133 28.27 18.58 -2.24
CA ASN A 133 28.58 18.72 -0.81
C ASN A 133 27.44 18.11 0.03
N PRO A 134 27.70 17.08 0.86
CA PRO A 134 26.67 16.46 1.69
C PRO A 134 25.97 17.45 2.64
N ASP A 135 26.69 18.42 3.17
CA ASP A 135 26.16 19.44 4.10
C ASP A 135 25.20 20.44 3.44
N ALA A 136 25.20 20.49 2.11
CA ALA A 136 24.31 21.34 1.34
C ALA A 136 22.99 20.64 0.96
N VAL A 137 22.86 19.35 1.28
CA VAL A 137 21.67 18.53 0.95
C VAL A 137 20.73 18.53 2.14
N GLU A 138 19.49 18.97 1.92
CA GLU A 138 18.45 18.92 2.93
C GLU A 138 17.66 17.61 2.80
N ILE A 139 17.54 16.88 3.91
CA ILE A 139 16.79 15.62 3.97
C ILE A 139 15.59 15.82 4.89
N GLY A 140 14.39 15.65 4.32
CA GLY A 140 13.13 15.62 5.05
C GLY A 140 12.58 14.20 5.13
N ARG A 141 11.95 13.83 6.26
CA ARG A 141 11.21 12.56 6.42
C ARG A 141 9.72 12.86 6.41
N PHE A 142 8.95 12.09 5.63
CA PHE A 142 7.50 12.10 5.65
C PHE A 142 6.99 11.06 6.66
N LYS A 143 6.05 11.44 7.50
CA LYS A 143 5.34 10.53 8.42
C LYS A 143 4.05 9.98 7.79
N GLY A 144 3.52 10.66 6.77
CA GLY A 144 2.32 10.24 6.07
C GLY A 144 2.05 11.09 4.82
N LEU A 145 1.06 10.67 4.03
CA LEU A 145 0.65 11.33 2.79
C LEU A 145 0.15 12.76 3.02
N GLY A 146 -0.42 13.03 4.21
CA GLY A 146 -0.92 14.35 4.59
C GLY A 146 0.16 15.42 4.78
N GLU A 147 1.43 15.03 4.92
CA GLU A 147 2.56 15.96 5.00
C GLU A 147 3.10 16.38 3.63
N MET A 148 2.66 15.70 2.57
CA MET A 148 3.04 16.04 1.20
C MET A 148 2.16 17.16 0.66
N ASN A 149 2.78 18.18 0.05
CA ASN A 149 2.01 19.12 -0.73
C ASN A 149 1.44 18.46 -2.01
N PRO A 150 0.46 19.08 -2.69
CA PRO A 150 -0.18 18.46 -3.86
C PRO A 150 0.78 18.05 -4.98
N GLU A 151 1.85 18.82 -5.20
CA GLU A 151 2.86 18.54 -6.23
C GLU A 151 3.70 17.30 -5.86
N GLN A 152 4.15 17.21 -4.61
CA GLN A 152 4.87 16.05 -4.08
C GLN A 152 4.01 14.79 -4.13
N LEU A 153 2.75 14.87 -3.68
CA LEU A 153 1.82 13.75 -3.75
C LEU A 153 1.58 13.29 -5.19
N ARG A 154 1.44 14.25 -6.12
CA ARG A 154 1.32 13.94 -7.54
C ARG A 154 2.55 13.19 -8.05
N GLU A 155 3.75 13.75 -7.86
CA GLU A 155 5.01 13.20 -8.38
C GLU A 155 5.33 11.81 -7.84
N THR A 156 5.05 11.56 -6.55
CA THR A 156 5.48 10.33 -5.86
C THR A 156 4.47 9.22 -5.91
N THR A 157 3.16 9.56 -5.92
CA THR A 157 2.10 8.59 -5.64
C THR A 157 1.01 8.55 -6.70
N MET A 158 0.72 9.67 -7.38
CA MET A 158 -0.43 9.77 -8.28
C MET A 158 -0.06 9.64 -9.76
N ASP A 159 1.03 10.24 -10.20
CA ASP A 159 1.41 10.27 -11.61
C ASP A 159 1.83 8.88 -12.10
N PRO A 160 1.16 8.31 -13.12
CA PRO A 160 1.52 6.98 -13.66
C PRO A 160 2.96 6.86 -14.16
N ALA A 161 3.60 7.97 -14.55
CA ALA A 161 4.96 7.97 -15.06
C ALA A 161 6.03 7.88 -13.97
N THR A 162 5.70 8.30 -12.73
CA THR A 162 6.68 8.45 -11.66
C THR A 162 6.33 7.70 -10.39
N ARG A 163 5.04 7.41 -10.17
CA ARG A 163 4.58 6.67 -8.98
C ARG A 163 5.17 5.27 -8.91
N ARG A 164 5.38 4.79 -7.71
CA ARG A 164 5.73 3.40 -7.43
C ARG A 164 4.55 2.67 -6.85
N VAL A 165 4.25 1.50 -7.39
CA VAL A 165 3.17 0.63 -6.92
C VAL A 165 3.66 -0.80 -6.88
N LEU A 166 3.24 -1.54 -5.86
CA LEU A 166 3.52 -2.96 -5.69
C LEU A 166 2.27 -3.74 -6.13
N PRO A 167 2.35 -4.66 -7.11
CA PRO A 167 1.24 -5.51 -7.45
C PRO A 167 0.93 -6.49 -6.32
N VAL A 168 -0.34 -6.68 -6.03
CA VAL A 168 -0.79 -7.75 -5.12
C VAL A 168 -0.93 -9.02 -5.95
N ILE A 169 -0.15 -10.03 -5.60
CA ILE A 169 -0.13 -11.32 -6.31
C ILE A 169 -0.35 -12.47 -5.35
N LEU A 170 -1.09 -13.48 -5.79
CA LEU A 170 -1.16 -14.78 -5.14
C LEU A 170 -0.07 -15.65 -5.77
N ARG A 171 0.86 -16.16 -4.94
CA ARG A 171 1.90 -17.06 -5.43
C ARG A 171 1.29 -18.43 -5.69
N GLU A 172 1.59 -19.01 -6.84
CA GLU A 172 1.19 -20.36 -7.16
C GLU A 172 1.70 -21.34 -6.10
N GLY A 173 0.81 -22.20 -5.59
CA GLY A 173 1.11 -23.13 -4.51
C GLY A 173 1.16 -22.57 -3.09
N ALA A 174 1.00 -21.26 -2.90
CA ALA A 174 1.02 -20.60 -1.57
C ALA A 174 -0.38 -20.36 -0.99
N ASP A 175 -1.44 -20.90 -1.58
CA ASP A 175 -2.83 -20.62 -1.18
C ASP A 175 -3.10 -21.02 0.28
N GLU A 176 -2.58 -22.17 0.72
CA GLU A 176 -2.76 -22.66 2.08
C GLU A 176 -2.02 -21.80 3.10
N GLU A 177 -0.81 -21.35 2.80
CA GLU A 177 -0.01 -20.48 3.65
C GLU A 177 -0.68 -19.09 3.73
N THR A 178 -1.09 -18.53 2.60
CA THR A 178 -1.81 -17.27 2.52
C THR A 178 -3.09 -17.31 3.35
N ARG A 179 -3.89 -18.38 3.20
CA ARG A 179 -5.10 -18.58 3.97
C ARG A 179 -4.84 -18.67 5.46
N LYS A 180 -3.81 -19.42 5.89
CA LYS A 180 -3.41 -19.53 7.30
C LYS A 180 -3.02 -18.17 7.87
N MET A 181 -2.26 -17.38 7.13
CA MET A 181 -1.85 -16.04 7.57
C MET A 181 -3.06 -15.10 7.71
N PHE A 182 -3.96 -15.04 6.73
CA PHE A 182 -5.19 -14.27 6.85
C PHE A 182 -6.06 -14.75 8.01
N THR A 183 -6.18 -16.06 8.24
CA THR A 183 -6.92 -16.62 9.38
C THR A 183 -6.28 -16.18 10.69
N LEU A 184 -4.96 -16.29 10.83
CA LEU A 184 -4.22 -15.85 12.01
C LEU A 184 -4.46 -14.37 12.30
N LEU A 185 -4.31 -13.51 11.29
CA LEU A 185 -4.40 -12.07 11.46
C LEU A 185 -5.83 -11.57 11.65
N MET A 186 -6.80 -12.13 10.91
CA MET A 186 -8.11 -11.51 10.71
C MET A 186 -9.28 -12.26 11.35
N ALA A 187 -9.15 -13.57 11.66
CA ALA A 187 -10.26 -14.31 12.26
C ALA A 187 -10.55 -13.89 13.71
N LYS A 188 -11.83 -13.84 14.09
CA LYS A 188 -12.28 -13.40 15.42
C LYS A 188 -11.71 -14.27 16.54
N GLY A 189 -11.66 -15.58 16.35
CA GLY A 189 -11.18 -16.56 17.34
C GLY A 189 -9.65 -16.65 17.47
N ALA A 190 -8.85 -15.97 16.63
CA ALA A 190 -7.41 -16.17 16.53
C ALA A 190 -6.55 -15.30 17.50
N ALA A 191 -7.14 -14.69 18.53
CA ALA A 191 -6.42 -13.78 19.42
C ALA A 191 -5.23 -14.44 20.14
N ALA A 192 -5.38 -15.68 20.62
CA ALA A 192 -4.29 -16.42 21.26
C ALA A 192 -3.17 -16.76 20.25
N GLY A 193 -3.54 -17.15 19.03
CA GLY A 193 -2.57 -17.41 17.96
C GLY A 193 -1.78 -16.16 17.56
N ARG A 194 -2.45 -15.00 17.45
CA ARG A 194 -1.77 -13.70 17.19
C ARG A 194 -0.78 -13.35 18.30
N ARG A 195 -1.16 -13.54 19.57
CA ARG A 195 -0.25 -13.29 20.68
C ARG A 195 1.00 -14.16 20.57
N GLY A 196 0.86 -15.48 20.38
CA GLY A 196 1.99 -16.39 20.23
C GLY A 196 2.88 -16.03 19.04
N TRP A 197 2.27 -15.67 17.90
CA TRP A 197 3.00 -15.21 16.72
C TRP A 197 3.77 -13.92 16.98
N THR A 198 3.17 -12.94 17.69
CA THR A 198 3.85 -11.69 18.06
C THR A 198 4.99 -11.94 19.06
N GLU A 199 4.82 -12.85 20.02
CA GLU A 199 5.88 -13.22 20.96
C GLU A 199 7.06 -13.91 20.27
N GLU A 200 6.79 -14.72 19.22
CA GLU A 200 7.81 -15.40 18.42
C GLU A 200 8.53 -14.46 17.45
N LYS A 201 7.78 -13.59 16.77
CA LYS A 201 8.24 -12.78 15.63
C LYS A 201 8.43 -11.30 15.92
N GLY A 202 8.02 -10.83 17.09
CA GLY A 202 8.05 -9.41 17.42
C GLY A 202 9.44 -8.77 17.39
N ASN A 203 10.48 -9.56 17.63
CA ASN A 203 11.87 -9.09 17.55
C ASN A 203 12.42 -8.98 16.12
N GLU A 204 11.68 -9.48 15.12
CA GLU A 204 12.07 -9.40 13.70
C GLU A 204 11.56 -8.11 13.05
N VAL A 205 10.76 -7.32 13.76
CA VAL A 205 10.14 -6.09 13.25
C VAL A 205 10.87 -4.89 13.85
N GLU A 206 11.38 -4.01 13.00
CA GLU A 206 11.78 -2.66 13.42
C GLU A 206 10.50 -1.88 13.78
N ALA A 207 10.27 -1.70 15.07
CA ALA A 207 9.19 -0.84 15.53
C ALA A 207 9.66 0.61 15.51
N ASP A 208 8.95 1.48 14.80
CA ASP A 208 9.05 2.93 15.01
C ASP A 208 8.54 3.25 16.41
N VAL A 209 9.44 3.46 17.36
CA VAL A 209 9.16 3.89 18.74
C VAL A 209 9.30 5.39 18.83
#